data_4a45a6b238494f1f17db2f614e16a317
#
_entry.id   4a45a6b238494f1f17db2f614e16a317
#
_cell.length_a   1.000
_cell.length_b   1.000
_cell.length_c   1.000
_cell.angle_alpha   90.00
_cell.angle_beta   90.00
_cell.angle_gamma   90.00
#
_symmetry.space_group_name_H-M   'P 1'
#
loop_
_entity.id
_entity.type
_entity.pdbx_description
1 polymer ?
#
loop_
_entity_poly.entity_id
_entity_poly.type
_entity_poly.pdbx_seq_one_letter_code
_entity_poly.pdbx_strand_id
1 'polypeptide(L)'
;MIGLVLAAGAGRRLRPYTDTLPKALVPVIEREGEEPTTVLDLTLGNFAHVGLKDVAVVVGYRREAVVERKAALERKYGVTLHLIENDKAEEWNNAYSLWCARDVLKEGVILANGDTVHPVSVEETLLATRGRGQRITLALDTVKQLAEEEMKVVSTPGEGVRRITKQMDPAEATGEYIGVTLIEGDAAADLADALQATFERDPQLYYEDGYQEYVNRGGRVDTAAIGDVRWVEIDNHDDLAKAREIACQY
;
A
#
# COMPACT_ATOMS: atom_id res chain seq x y z
N MET A 1 -10.36 -13.67 0.82
CA MET A 1 -9.50 -12.48 0.98
C MET A 1 -8.17 -12.74 0.31
N ILE A 2 -7.63 -11.76 -0.38
CA ILE A 2 -6.36 -11.85 -1.12
C ILE A 2 -5.43 -10.69 -0.74
N GLY A 3 -4.14 -10.81 -1.05
CA GLY A 3 -3.21 -9.68 -1.00
C GLY A 3 -3.40 -8.76 -2.20
N LEU A 4 -3.17 -7.45 -2.03
CA LEU A 4 -3.16 -6.47 -3.13
C LEU A 4 -1.95 -5.55 -2.97
N VAL A 5 -1.11 -5.46 -4.01
CA VAL A 5 0.06 -4.56 -4.02
C VAL A 5 -0.09 -3.51 -5.10
N LEU A 6 0.07 -2.23 -4.76
CA LEU A 6 0.16 -1.16 -5.74
C LEU A 6 1.62 -0.96 -6.15
N ALA A 7 2.01 -1.52 -7.29
CA ALA A 7 3.39 -1.57 -7.78
C ALA A 7 3.58 -0.88 -9.15
N ALA A 8 2.66 0.01 -9.54
CA ALA A 8 2.69 0.66 -10.85
C ALA A 8 3.62 1.89 -10.93
N GLY A 9 4.11 2.39 -9.80
CA GLY A 9 4.84 3.64 -9.69
C GLY A 9 6.27 3.61 -10.26
N ALA A 10 6.68 4.72 -10.90
CA ALA A 10 7.98 4.86 -11.53
C ALA A 10 9.15 5.16 -10.57
N GLY A 11 8.89 5.75 -9.38
CA GLY A 11 9.92 6.06 -8.39
C GLY A 11 11.07 6.91 -8.91
N ARG A 12 10.79 7.96 -9.67
CA ARG A 12 11.81 8.76 -10.41
C ARG A 12 12.94 9.33 -9.54
N ARG A 13 12.69 9.53 -8.24
CA ARG A 13 13.69 10.02 -7.26
C ARG A 13 14.71 8.96 -6.86
N LEU A 14 14.49 7.68 -7.21
CA LEU A 14 15.37 6.54 -6.92
C LEU A 14 16.29 6.17 -8.09
N ARG A 15 16.34 7.00 -9.13
CA ARG A 15 17.32 6.79 -10.22
C ARG A 15 18.75 6.76 -9.67
N PRO A 16 19.63 5.89 -10.21
CA PRO A 16 19.47 5.10 -11.45
C PRO A 16 18.73 3.75 -11.30
N TYR A 17 18.39 3.27 -10.10
CA TYR A 17 17.69 1.98 -9.93
C TYR A 17 16.42 1.90 -10.78
N THR A 18 15.62 2.96 -10.76
CA THR A 18 14.33 3.01 -11.45
C THR A 18 14.42 3.44 -12.93
N ASP A 19 15.59 3.48 -13.52
CA ASP A 19 15.71 3.59 -14.99
C ASP A 19 15.25 2.29 -15.68
N THR A 20 15.42 1.14 -14.99
CA THR A 20 15.10 -0.19 -15.53
C THR A 20 14.11 -0.99 -14.71
N LEU A 21 13.83 -0.59 -13.45
CA LEU A 21 12.96 -1.30 -12.53
C LEU A 21 11.79 -0.41 -12.07
N PRO A 22 10.60 -0.95 -11.82
CA PRO A 22 9.57 -0.22 -11.07
C PRO A 22 10.00 -0.08 -9.60
N LYS A 23 9.47 0.91 -8.90
CA LYS A 23 9.81 1.23 -7.50
C LYS A 23 9.74 0.00 -6.57
N ALA A 24 8.74 -0.84 -6.74
CA ALA A 24 8.54 -2.05 -5.93
C ALA A 24 9.63 -3.13 -6.10
N LEU A 25 10.41 -3.08 -7.18
CA LEU A 25 11.53 -3.99 -7.44
C LEU A 25 12.90 -3.39 -7.09
N VAL A 26 12.95 -2.21 -6.45
CA VAL A 26 14.23 -1.66 -5.97
C VAL A 26 14.79 -2.57 -4.87
N PRO A 27 16.08 -2.97 -4.96
CA PRO A 27 16.72 -3.84 -3.96
C PRO A 27 16.85 -3.19 -2.59
N VAL A 28 16.34 -3.87 -1.56
CA VAL A 28 16.48 -3.48 -0.15
C VAL A 28 17.43 -4.38 0.64
N ILE A 29 17.60 -5.65 0.20
CA ILE A 29 18.65 -6.54 0.73
C ILE A 29 19.41 -7.13 -0.46
N GLU A 30 20.73 -6.96 -0.44
CA GLU A 30 21.63 -7.52 -1.45
C GLU A 30 22.67 -8.41 -0.77
N ARG A 31 22.77 -9.67 -1.21
CA ARG A 31 23.78 -10.64 -0.75
C ARG A 31 24.51 -11.19 -1.94
N GLU A 32 25.82 -11.38 -1.78
CA GLU A 32 26.65 -11.92 -2.86
C GLU A 32 26.18 -13.31 -3.30
N GLY A 33 25.92 -13.47 -4.59
CA GLY A 33 25.47 -14.74 -5.19
C GLY A 33 23.98 -15.07 -4.99
N GLU A 34 23.19 -14.18 -4.39
CA GLU A 34 21.75 -14.34 -4.23
C GLU A 34 20.97 -13.32 -5.07
N GLU A 35 19.73 -13.67 -5.46
CA GLU A 35 18.80 -12.71 -6.02
C GLU A 35 18.47 -11.64 -4.95
N PRO A 36 18.47 -10.36 -5.31
CA PRO A 36 18.18 -9.30 -4.35
C PRO A 36 16.74 -9.39 -3.83
N THR A 37 16.57 -9.15 -2.54
CA THR A 37 15.25 -8.98 -1.93
C THR A 37 14.77 -7.55 -2.15
N THR A 38 13.59 -7.40 -2.71
CA THR A 38 12.98 -6.11 -3.05
C THR A 38 11.84 -5.79 -2.09
N VAL A 39 11.25 -4.59 -2.18
CA VAL A 39 10.04 -4.24 -1.41
C VAL A 39 8.91 -5.24 -1.70
N LEU A 40 8.70 -5.59 -2.98
CA LEU A 40 7.69 -6.59 -3.37
C LEU A 40 7.97 -7.95 -2.72
N ASP A 41 9.24 -8.37 -2.63
CA ASP A 41 9.62 -9.62 -1.92
C ASP A 41 9.18 -9.59 -0.46
N LEU A 42 9.43 -8.49 0.27
CA LEU A 42 9.06 -8.36 1.68
C LEU A 42 7.54 -8.41 1.86
N THR A 43 6.80 -7.67 1.04
CA THR A 43 5.32 -7.65 1.07
C THR A 43 4.74 -9.03 0.79
N LEU A 44 5.27 -9.76 -0.22
CA LEU A 44 4.84 -11.13 -0.50
C LEU A 44 5.16 -12.10 0.64
N GLY A 45 6.30 -11.91 1.30
CA GLY A 45 6.66 -12.64 2.52
C GLY A 45 5.66 -12.43 3.65
N ASN A 46 5.28 -11.17 3.92
CA ASN A 46 4.26 -10.83 4.90
C ASN A 46 2.91 -11.47 4.57
N PHE A 47 2.44 -11.33 3.33
CA PHE A 47 1.18 -11.92 2.88
C PHE A 47 1.17 -13.45 3.01
N ALA A 48 2.26 -14.11 2.59
CA ALA A 48 2.40 -15.55 2.74
C ALA A 48 2.35 -15.99 4.20
N HIS A 49 3.01 -15.23 5.10
CA HIS A 49 3.04 -15.49 6.54
C HIS A 49 1.63 -15.46 7.15
N VAL A 50 0.83 -14.47 6.79
CA VAL A 50 -0.57 -14.37 7.28
C VAL A 50 -1.56 -15.27 6.50
N GLY A 51 -1.05 -16.11 5.61
CA GLY A 51 -1.85 -17.13 4.90
C GLY A 51 -2.57 -16.64 3.65
N LEU A 52 -2.26 -15.45 3.13
CA LEU A 52 -2.78 -14.98 1.84
C LEU A 52 -2.02 -15.66 0.70
N LYS A 53 -2.71 -16.52 -0.06
CA LYS A 53 -2.12 -17.34 -1.13
C LYS A 53 -2.30 -16.75 -2.52
N ASP A 54 -3.34 -15.98 -2.73
CA ASP A 54 -3.60 -15.24 -3.95
C ASP A 54 -3.24 -13.77 -3.71
N VAL A 55 -2.44 -13.18 -4.61
CA VAL A 55 -2.00 -11.80 -4.51
C VAL A 55 -2.19 -11.11 -5.86
N ALA A 56 -2.99 -10.06 -5.89
CA ALA A 56 -3.07 -9.16 -7.02
C ALA A 56 -1.95 -8.12 -6.95
N VAL A 57 -1.29 -7.86 -8.06
CA VAL A 57 -0.24 -6.82 -8.15
C VAL A 57 -0.61 -5.88 -9.28
N VAL A 58 -0.88 -4.63 -8.95
CA VAL A 58 -1.13 -3.59 -9.96
C VAL A 58 0.23 -3.11 -10.49
N VAL A 59 0.44 -3.33 -11.77
CA VAL A 59 1.69 -3.02 -12.49
C VAL A 59 1.48 -1.93 -13.52
N GLY A 60 2.51 -1.20 -13.87
CA GLY A 60 2.45 -0.13 -14.88
C GLY A 60 3.84 0.19 -15.41
N TYR A 61 4.53 1.16 -14.82
CA TYR A 61 5.91 1.49 -15.21
C TYR A 61 6.82 0.24 -15.11
N ARG A 62 7.54 -0.07 -16.20
CA ARG A 62 8.46 -1.23 -16.29
C ARG A 62 7.82 -2.55 -15.85
N ARG A 63 6.54 -2.76 -16.17
CA ARG A 63 5.80 -3.98 -15.81
C ARG A 63 6.50 -5.28 -16.22
N GLU A 64 7.27 -5.24 -17.31
CA GLU A 64 8.02 -6.38 -17.84
C GLU A 64 8.95 -6.98 -16.78
N ALA A 65 9.58 -6.14 -15.96
CA ALA A 65 10.46 -6.59 -14.88
C ALA A 65 9.71 -7.39 -13.80
N VAL A 66 8.45 -7.05 -13.52
CA VAL A 66 7.60 -7.84 -12.60
C VAL A 66 7.18 -9.15 -13.27
N VAL A 67 6.80 -9.11 -14.57
CA VAL A 67 6.43 -10.31 -15.35
C VAL A 67 7.59 -11.31 -15.38
N GLU A 68 8.81 -10.86 -15.62
CA GLU A 68 10.02 -11.72 -15.64
C GLU A 68 10.28 -12.39 -14.29
N ARG A 69 10.04 -11.69 -13.18
CA ARG A 69 10.25 -12.22 -11.83
C ARG A 69 9.08 -13.05 -11.29
N LYS A 70 7.89 -12.96 -11.90
CA LYS A 70 6.64 -13.55 -11.41
C LYS A 70 6.81 -15.02 -10.96
N ALA A 71 7.28 -15.89 -11.85
CA ALA A 71 7.40 -17.33 -11.56
C ALA A 71 8.41 -17.65 -10.43
N ALA A 72 9.45 -16.83 -10.27
CA ALA A 72 10.41 -16.97 -9.18
C ALA A 72 9.81 -16.54 -7.85
N LEU A 73 9.09 -15.42 -7.83
CA LEU A 73 8.39 -14.90 -6.64
C LEU A 73 7.30 -15.88 -6.18
N GLU A 74 6.48 -16.40 -7.09
CA GLU A 74 5.45 -17.41 -6.78
C GLU A 74 6.05 -18.67 -6.12
N ARG A 75 7.16 -19.18 -6.66
CA ARG A 75 7.84 -20.34 -6.06
C ARG A 75 8.46 -20.01 -4.71
N LYS A 76 9.07 -18.83 -4.56
CA LYS A 76 9.79 -18.43 -3.34
C LYS A 76 8.83 -18.26 -2.16
N TYR A 77 7.67 -17.65 -2.39
CA TYR A 77 6.71 -17.31 -1.33
C TYR A 77 5.51 -18.26 -1.25
N GLY A 78 5.36 -19.18 -2.22
CA GLY A 78 4.24 -20.12 -2.26
C GLY A 78 2.89 -19.41 -2.46
N VAL A 79 2.87 -18.37 -3.29
CA VAL A 79 1.69 -17.57 -3.64
C VAL A 79 1.40 -17.63 -5.14
N THR A 80 0.19 -17.27 -5.54
CA THR A 80 -0.19 -17.07 -6.94
C THR A 80 -0.32 -15.57 -7.21
N LEU A 81 0.39 -15.04 -8.20
CA LEU A 81 0.36 -13.62 -8.56
C LEU A 81 -0.59 -13.37 -9.73
N HIS A 82 -1.52 -12.45 -9.55
CA HIS A 82 -2.47 -11.96 -10.54
C HIS A 82 -2.07 -10.52 -10.91
N LEU A 83 -1.47 -10.34 -12.10
CA LEU A 83 -1.03 -9.01 -12.53
C LEU A 83 -2.20 -8.23 -13.13
N ILE A 84 -2.40 -7.01 -12.65
CA ILE A 84 -3.42 -6.07 -13.12
C ILE A 84 -2.70 -4.87 -13.73
N GLU A 85 -3.00 -4.56 -14.98
CA GLU A 85 -2.35 -3.45 -15.68
C GLU A 85 -3.00 -2.12 -15.35
N ASN A 86 -2.18 -1.12 -14.96
CA ASN A 86 -2.53 0.28 -14.98
C ASN A 86 -1.92 0.92 -16.24
N ASP A 87 -2.73 1.16 -17.25
CA ASP A 87 -2.33 1.74 -18.53
C ASP A 87 -2.05 3.27 -18.46
N LYS A 88 -2.33 3.91 -17.31
CA LYS A 88 -2.12 5.33 -17.04
C LYS A 88 -1.03 5.60 -15.99
N ALA A 89 -0.25 4.61 -15.62
CA ALA A 89 0.71 4.69 -14.51
C ALA A 89 1.76 5.81 -14.63
N GLU A 90 2.08 6.26 -15.86
CA GLU A 90 3.04 7.34 -16.08
C GLU A 90 2.39 8.73 -16.16
N GLU A 91 1.08 8.79 -16.37
CA GLU A 91 0.34 10.02 -16.59
C GLU A 91 -0.53 10.40 -15.39
N TRP A 92 -1.09 9.40 -14.70
CA TRP A 92 -2.04 9.56 -13.60
C TRP A 92 -1.46 9.05 -12.28
N ASN A 93 -2.02 9.55 -11.18
CA ASN A 93 -1.61 9.10 -9.85
C ASN A 93 -2.32 7.81 -9.42
N ASN A 94 -2.09 7.36 -8.20
CA ASN A 94 -2.42 6.02 -7.72
C ASN A 94 -3.90 5.79 -7.38
N ALA A 95 -4.78 6.81 -7.40
CA ALA A 95 -6.23 6.61 -7.31
C ALA A 95 -6.72 5.68 -8.43
N TYR A 96 -6.22 5.87 -9.64
CA TYR A 96 -6.52 5.00 -10.76
C TYR A 96 -5.90 3.60 -10.61
N SER A 97 -4.72 3.49 -9.99
CA SER A 97 -4.11 2.18 -9.70
C SER A 97 -5.01 1.31 -8.83
N LEU A 98 -5.56 1.86 -7.75
CA LEU A 98 -6.48 1.12 -6.89
C LEU A 98 -7.81 0.81 -7.60
N TRP A 99 -8.31 1.72 -8.41
CA TRP A 99 -9.52 1.49 -9.21
C TRP A 99 -9.33 0.38 -10.26
N CYS A 100 -8.16 0.23 -10.87
CA CYS A 100 -7.86 -0.91 -11.76
C CYS A 100 -8.08 -2.25 -11.05
N ALA A 101 -7.85 -2.32 -9.75
CA ALA A 101 -8.06 -3.51 -8.91
C ALA A 101 -9.50 -3.69 -8.40
N ARG A 102 -10.48 -2.86 -8.81
CA ARG A 102 -11.86 -2.86 -8.29
C ARG A 102 -12.56 -4.22 -8.30
N ASP A 103 -12.26 -5.08 -9.26
CA ASP A 103 -12.90 -6.39 -9.33
C ASP A 103 -12.37 -7.35 -8.26
N VAL A 104 -11.10 -7.24 -7.88
CA VAL A 104 -10.51 -8.07 -6.81
C VAL A 104 -10.86 -7.54 -5.41
N LEU A 105 -11.24 -6.27 -5.27
CA LEU A 105 -11.71 -5.73 -3.98
C LEU A 105 -12.93 -6.49 -3.44
N LYS A 106 -13.75 -7.09 -4.33
CA LYS A 106 -14.92 -7.90 -3.96
C LYS A 106 -14.59 -9.14 -3.13
N GLU A 107 -13.36 -9.65 -3.25
CA GLU A 107 -12.86 -10.79 -2.46
C GLU A 107 -12.47 -10.39 -1.03
N GLY A 108 -12.46 -9.10 -0.74
CA GLY A 108 -11.77 -8.52 0.40
C GLY A 108 -10.26 -8.59 0.24
N VAL A 109 -9.55 -7.53 0.58
CA VAL A 109 -8.10 -7.46 0.38
C VAL A 109 -7.38 -6.90 1.60
N ILE A 110 -6.11 -7.31 1.77
CA ILE A 110 -5.10 -6.47 2.42
C ILE A 110 -4.30 -5.81 1.31
N LEU A 111 -4.45 -4.49 1.20
CA LEU A 111 -3.67 -3.65 0.30
C LEU A 111 -2.37 -3.24 1.00
N ALA A 112 -1.26 -3.28 0.27
CA ALA A 112 0.00 -2.67 0.66
C ALA A 112 0.58 -1.84 -0.49
N ASN A 113 1.13 -0.67 -0.18
CA ASN A 113 1.90 0.10 -1.14
C ASN A 113 3.19 -0.64 -1.51
N GLY A 114 3.55 -0.61 -2.78
CA GLY A 114 4.74 -1.28 -3.32
C GLY A 114 6.07 -0.59 -2.97
N ASP A 115 6.05 0.38 -2.07
CA ASP A 115 7.20 1.18 -1.64
C ASP A 115 7.32 1.30 -0.11
N THR A 116 6.44 0.64 0.63
CA THR A 116 6.47 0.65 2.10
C THR A 116 7.10 -0.64 2.63
N VAL A 117 8.15 -0.50 3.43
CA VAL A 117 8.80 -1.60 4.18
C VAL A 117 8.28 -1.56 5.61
N HIS A 118 7.67 -2.65 6.06
CA HIS A 118 7.07 -2.79 7.39
C HIS A 118 7.09 -4.25 7.86
N PRO A 119 7.01 -4.53 9.18
CA PRO A 119 6.95 -5.89 9.71
C PRO A 119 5.56 -6.51 9.49
N VAL A 120 5.50 -7.84 9.47
CA VAL A 120 4.27 -8.61 9.30
C VAL A 120 3.21 -8.36 10.37
N SER A 121 3.60 -7.85 11.53
CA SER A 121 2.68 -7.46 12.61
C SER A 121 1.66 -6.40 12.20
N VAL A 122 1.92 -5.67 11.12
CA VAL A 122 0.96 -4.71 10.54
C VAL A 122 -0.23 -5.45 9.93
N GLU A 123 0.01 -6.45 9.09
CA GLU A 123 -1.04 -7.31 8.53
C GLU A 123 -1.80 -8.07 9.63
N GLU A 124 -1.09 -8.60 10.62
CA GLU A 124 -1.69 -9.28 11.78
C GLU A 124 -2.62 -8.34 12.55
N THR A 125 -2.20 -7.09 12.77
CA THR A 125 -2.99 -6.05 13.44
C THR A 125 -4.28 -5.75 12.66
N LEU A 126 -4.19 -5.58 11.34
CA LEU A 126 -5.35 -5.36 10.49
C LEU A 126 -6.30 -6.57 10.48
N LEU A 127 -5.77 -7.78 10.33
CA LEU A 127 -6.57 -9.00 10.34
C LEU A 127 -7.30 -9.23 11.66
N ALA A 128 -6.73 -8.80 12.79
CA ALA A 128 -7.37 -8.86 14.09
C ALA A 128 -8.61 -7.94 14.21
N THR A 129 -8.81 -6.99 13.30
CA THR A 129 -10.02 -6.13 13.27
C THR A 129 -11.20 -6.78 12.54
N ARG A 130 -10.97 -7.84 11.78
CA ARG A 130 -12.02 -8.49 10.97
C ARG A 130 -13.18 -9.01 11.82
N GLY A 131 -14.36 -8.98 11.23
CA GLY A 131 -15.58 -9.47 11.90
C GLY A 131 -16.17 -8.53 12.93
N ARG A 132 -15.63 -7.32 13.10
CA ARG A 132 -16.13 -6.30 14.03
C ARG A 132 -17.06 -5.26 13.36
N GLY A 133 -17.47 -5.52 12.10
CA GLY A 133 -18.35 -4.63 11.33
C GLY A 133 -17.61 -3.46 10.65
N GLN A 134 -16.29 -3.46 10.67
CA GLN A 134 -15.47 -2.49 9.96
C GLN A 134 -15.34 -2.94 8.50
N ARG A 135 -15.52 -1.99 7.55
CA ARG A 135 -15.47 -2.28 6.11
C ARG A 135 -14.12 -1.89 5.49
N ILE A 136 -13.51 -0.81 5.97
CA ILE A 136 -12.17 -0.35 5.58
C ILE A 136 -11.42 0.02 6.86
N THR A 137 -10.21 -0.50 7.04
CA THR A 137 -9.37 -0.21 8.22
C THR A 137 -7.96 0.15 7.77
N LEU A 138 -7.50 1.35 8.11
CA LEU A 138 -6.16 1.85 7.83
C LEU A 138 -5.18 1.43 8.93
N ALA A 139 -4.00 0.97 8.56
CA ALA A 139 -2.87 0.85 9.47
C ALA A 139 -2.34 2.25 9.81
N LEU A 140 -2.36 2.63 11.08
CA LEU A 140 -2.04 3.99 11.53
C LEU A 140 -0.86 3.98 12.50
N ASP A 141 0.19 4.71 12.15
CA ASP A 141 1.27 5.05 13.09
C ASP A 141 0.83 6.25 13.94
N THR A 142 0.69 6.01 15.24
CA THR A 142 0.30 7.04 16.23
C THR A 142 1.45 7.41 17.16
N VAL A 143 2.67 6.91 16.89
CA VAL A 143 3.85 7.07 17.76
C VAL A 143 4.84 8.05 17.17
N LYS A 144 5.06 7.98 15.84
CA LYS A 144 6.00 8.84 15.12
C LYS A 144 5.60 10.31 15.22
N GLN A 145 6.59 11.19 15.35
CA GLN A 145 6.37 12.63 15.19
C GLN A 145 6.13 12.94 13.72
N LEU A 146 4.99 13.54 13.42
CA LEU A 146 4.56 13.83 12.06
C LEU A 146 5.25 15.04 11.47
N ALA A 147 5.56 14.98 10.16
CA ALA A 147 6.05 16.07 9.33
C ALA A 147 5.00 16.50 8.28
N GLU A 148 5.33 17.46 7.42
CA GLU A 148 4.37 18.04 6.45
C GLU A 148 4.03 17.10 5.31
N GLU A 149 5.01 16.31 4.82
CA GLU A 149 4.88 15.45 3.62
C GLU A 149 4.07 14.15 3.85
N GLU A 150 3.79 13.81 5.10
CA GLU A 150 3.19 12.55 5.50
C GLU A 150 1.67 12.51 5.25
N MET A 151 1.12 11.29 5.05
CA MET A 151 -0.31 11.08 4.86
C MET A 151 -1.02 11.09 6.21
N LYS A 152 -1.44 12.27 6.63
CA LYS A 152 -2.05 12.54 7.94
C LYS A 152 -3.52 12.13 8.00
N VAL A 153 -3.91 11.56 9.14
CA VAL A 153 -5.27 11.09 9.41
C VAL A 153 -5.81 11.74 10.68
N VAL A 154 -7.05 12.22 10.62
CA VAL A 154 -7.84 12.58 11.79
C VAL A 154 -8.92 11.53 11.99
N SER A 155 -8.88 10.79 13.08
CA SER A 155 -9.87 9.79 13.43
C SER A 155 -10.38 9.97 14.87
N THR A 156 -11.63 9.60 15.10
CA THR A 156 -12.24 9.59 16.43
C THR A 156 -12.59 8.15 16.80
N PRO A 157 -12.19 7.65 17.99
CA PRO A 157 -12.59 6.32 18.44
C PRO A 157 -14.10 6.12 18.36
N GLY A 158 -14.54 5.06 17.67
CA GLY A 158 -15.95 4.74 17.47
C GLY A 158 -16.65 5.46 16.31
N GLU A 159 -16.14 6.59 15.84
CA GLU A 159 -16.70 7.34 14.69
C GLU A 159 -15.95 7.08 13.38
N GLY A 160 -14.65 6.71 13.45
CA GLY A 160 -13.79 6.46 12.30
C GLY A 160 -13.03 7.69 11.83
N VAL A 161 -12.53 7.60 10.60
CA VAL A 161 -11.76 8.66 9.93
C VAL A 161 -12.69 9.80 9.51
N ARG A 162 -12.31 11.01 9.86
CA ARG A 162 -12.98 12.25 9.43
C ARG A 162 -12.21 12.94 8.31
N ARG A 163 -10.88 12.87 8.35
CA ARG A 163 -10.02 13.49 7.34
C ARG A 163 -8.78 12.66 7.11
N ILE A 164 -8.40 12.49 5.84
CA ILE A 164 -7.14 11.92 5.40
C ILE A 164 -6.55 12.80 4.30
N THR A 165 -5.36 13.35 4.49
CA THR A 165 -4.70 14.24 3.53
C THR A 165 -3.26 14.55 3.94
N LYS A 166 -2.42 14.86 2.95
CA LYS A 166 -1.10 15.46 3.20
C LYS A 166 -1.21 16.94 3.62
N GLN A 167 -2.29 17.61 3.22
CA GLN A 167 -2.46 19.06 3.39
C GLN A 167 -3.22 19.41 4.69
N MET A 168 -2.62 19.08 5.83
CA MET A 168 -3.10 19.57 7.13
C MET A 168 -1.92 19.81 8.07
N ASP A 169 -2.14 20.62 9.11
CA ASP A 169 -1.15 20.78 10.18
C ASP A 169 -0.90 19.42 10.87
N PRO A 170 0.36 18.97 10.99
CA PRO A 170 0.69 17.76 11.72
C PRO A 170 0.11 17.70 13.15
N ALA A 171 -0.02 18.84 13.81
CA ALA A 171 -0.58 18.93 15.16
C ALA A 171 -2.07 18.58 15.25
N GLU A 172 -2.81 18.62 14.14
CA GLU A 172 -4.24 18.24 14.09
C GLU A 172 -4.45 16.73 13.89
N ALA A 173 -3.41 16.01 13.46
CA ALA A 173 -3.51 14.62 13.07
C ALA A 173 -3.50 13.67 14.27
N THR A 174 -4.27 12.58 14.16
CA THR A 174 -4.23 11.45 15.09
C THR A 174 -3.03 10.55 14.83
N GLY A 175 -2.54 10.49 13.58
CA GLY A 175 -1.40 9.68 13.17
C GLY A 175 -1.17 9.71 11.67
N GLU A 176 -0.21 8.90 11.21
CA GLU A 176 0.15 8.73 9.81
C GLU A 176 -0.40 7.40 9.26
N TYR A 177 -1.04 7.45 8.10
CA TYR A 177 -1.39 6.27 7.34
C TYR A 177 -0.14 5.75 6.59
N ILE A 178 0.20 4.48 6.82
CA ILE A 178 1.45 3.90 6.34
C ILE A 178 1.35 3.16 5.00
N GLY A 179 0.24 3.30 4.28
CA GLY A 179 0.05 2.64 2.99
C GLY A 179 -0.39 1.17 3.08
N VAL A 180 -0.90 0.71 4.22
CA VAL A 180 -1.44 -0.66 4.39
C VAL A 180 -2.88 -0.59 4.89
N THR A 181 -3.80 -1.24 4.18
CA THR A 181 -5.25 -1.15 4.44
C THR A 181 -5.92 -2.51 4.33
N LEU A 182 -6.79 -2.84 5.27
CA LEU A 182 -7.79 -3.89 5.14
C LEU A 182 -9.04 -3.33 4.50
N ILE A 183 -9.50 -3.93 3.39
CA ILE A 183 -10.75 -3.59 2.70
C ILE A 183 -11.60 -4.86 2.64
N GLU A 184 -12.76 -4.87 3.28
CA GLU A 184 -13.71 -5.97 3.17
C GLU A 184 -14.51 -5.88 1.85
N GLY A 185 -14.92 -7.01 1.30
CA GLY A 185 -15.52 -7.09 -0.03
C GLY A 185 -16.84 -6.32 -0.18
N ASP A 186 -17.56 -6.09 0.90
CA ASP A 186 -18.80 -5.31 0.91
C ASP A 186 -18.58 -3.78 0.78
N ALA A 187 -17.35 -3.30 0.95
CA ALA A 187 -16.96 -1.92 0.66
C ALA A 187 -16.64 -1.70 -0.83
N ALA A 188 -16.39 -2.76 -1.60
CA ALA A 188 -15.76 -2.70 -2.92
C ALA A 188 -16.47 -1.78 -3.92
N ALA A 189 -17.80 -1.88 -4.02
CA ALA A 189 -18.59 -1.10 -4.98
C ALA A 189 -18.55 0.39 -4.64
N ASP A 190 -18.86 0.75 -3.39
CA ASP A 190 -18.90 2.14 -2.95
C ASP A 190 -17.50 2.80 -3.02
N LEU A 191 -16.44 2.02 -2.72
CA LEU A 191 -15.06 2.49 -2.84
C LEU A 191 -14.65 2.68 -4.30
N ALA A 192 -15.02 1.76 -5.19
CA ALA A 192 -14.74 1.89 -6.62
C ALA A 192 -15.38 3.15 -7.22
N ASP A 193 -16.64 3.46 -6.83
CA ASP A 193 -17.35 4.66 -7.26
C ASP A 193 -16.70 5.93 -6.68
N ALA A 194 -16.19 5.89 -5.45
CA ALA A 194 -15.48 7.01 -4.84
C ALA A 194 -14.12 7.27 -5.54
N LEU A 195 -13.36 6.21 -5.83
CA LEU A 195 -12.10 6.30 -6.57
C LEU A 195 -12.32 6.84 -7.99
N GLN A 196 -13.36 6.38 -8.68
CA GLN A 196 -13.70 6.87 -10.00
C GLN A 196 -13.98 8.38 -9.99
N ALA A 197 -14.83 8.85 -9.10
CA ALA A 197 -15.10 10.29 -8.96
C ALA A 197 -13.84 11.09 -8.57
N THR A 198 -12.90 10.48 -7.86
CA THR A 198 -11.64 11.12 -7.46
C THR A 198 -10.75 11.39 -8.67
N PHE A 199 -10.41 10.39 -9.48
CA PHE A 199 -9.53 10.61 -10.64
C PHE A 199 -10.25 11.31 -11.81
N GLU A 200 -11.57 11.21 -11.94
CA GLU A 200 -12.33 12.01 -12.91
C GLU A 200 -12.34 13.51 -12.56
N ARG A 201 -12.30 13.84 -11.27
CA ARG A 201 -12.15 15.23 -10.79
C ARG A 201 -10.75 15.77 -11.07
N ASP A 202 -9.72 14.99 -10.72
CA ASP A 202 -8.31 15.30 -10.98
C ASP A 202 -7.50 14.00 -11.02
N PRO A 203 -6.91 13.62 -12.18
CA PRO A 203 -6.13 12.40 -12.30
C PRO A 203 -4.82 12.40 -11.50
N GLN A 204 -4.42 13.52 -10.90
CA GLN A 204 -3.25 13.61 -10.02
C GLN A 204 -3.56 13.35 -8.54
N LEU A 205 -4.81 13.06 -8.20
CA LEU A 205 -5.20 12.72 -6.84
C LEU A 205 -4.77 11.29 -6.45
N TYR A 206 -4.57 11.11 -5.16
CA TYR A 206 -4.17 9.84 -4.55
C TYR A 206 -5.40 8.96 -4.23
N TYR A 207 -5.18 7.66 -4.00
CA TYR A 207 -6.28 6.79 -3.57
C TYR A 207 -6.74 7.12 -2.13
N GLU A 208 -5.93 7.80 -1.33
CA GLU A 208 -6.32 8.35 -0.05
C GLU A 208 -7.35 9.47 -0.18
N ASP A 209 -7.29 10.26 -1.27
CA ASP A 209 -8.38 11.18 -1.64
C ASP A 209 -9.66 10.40 -1.99
N GLY A 210 -9.52 9.19 -2.54
CA GLY A 210 -10.62 8.24 -2.76
C GLY A 210 -11.23 7.74 -1.45
N TYR A 211 -10.41 7.47 -0.43
CA TYR A 211 -10.92 7.16 0.92
C TYR A 211 -11.64 8.37 1.53
N GLN A 212 -11.10 9.58 1.36
CA GLN A 212 -11.79 10.79 1.79
C GLN A 212 -13.13 10.97 1.07
N GLU A 213 -13.19 10.74 -0.23
CA GLU A 213 -14.43 10.81 -1.02
C GLU A 213 -15.44 9.74 -0.55
N TYR A 214 -14.99 8.51 -0.24
CA TYR A 214 -15.81 7.46 0.33
C TYR A 214 -16.41 7.89 1.68
N VAL A 215 -15.61 8.53 2.56
CA VAL A 215 -16.09 9.09 3.84
C VAL A 215 -17.10 10.21 3.61
N ASN A 216 -16.84 11.12 2.67
CA ASN A 216 -17.74 12.24 2.34
C ASN A 216 -19.12 11.75 1.84
N ARG A 217 -19.17 10.56 1.24
CA ARG A 217 -20.43 9.89 0.80
C ARG A 217 -21.13 9.10 1.91
N GLY A 218 -20.62 9.17 3.14
CA GLY A 218 -21.19 8.47 4.30
C GLY A 218 -20.63 7.07 4.53
N GLY A 219 -19.61 6.66 3.77
CA GLY A 219 -18.84 5.44 4.05
C GLY A 219 -18.02 5.59 5.32
N ARG A 220 -17.75 4.47 6.00
CA ARG A 220 -16.94 4.46 7.21
C ARG A 220 -15.58 3.84 6.95
N VAL A 221 -14.55 4.59 7.33
CA VAL A 221 -13.15 4.13 7.37
C VAL A 221 -12.70 4.16 8.82
N ASP A 222 -12.19 3.04 9.31
CA ASP A 222 -11.66 2.90 10.67
C ASP A 222 -10.12 2.91 10.65
N THR A 223 -9.50 2.94 11.82
CA THR A 223 -8.04 2.88 11.97
C THR A 223 -7.65 1.79 12.97
N ALA A 224 -6.49 1.18 12.74
CA ALA A 224 -5.84 0.27 13.67
C ALA A 224 -4.42 0.80 13.94
N ALA A 225 -4.14 1.11 15.21
CA ALA A 225 -2.81 1.54 15.62
C ALA A 225 -1.82 0.37 15.51
N ILE A 226 -0.71 0.59 14.79
CA ILE A 226 0.30 -0.45 14.54
C ILE A 226 1.32 -0.60 15.69
N GLY A 227 1.25 0.27 16.70
CA GLY A 227 2.21 0.29 17.81
C GLY A 227 3.56 0.90 17.44
N ASP A 228 4.54 0.68 18.31
CA ASP A 228 5.92 1.15 18.09
C ASP A 228 6.68 0.13 17.22
N VAL A 229 6.43 0.18 15.91
CA VAL A 229 7.10 -0.65 14.91
C VAL A 229 7.94 0.19 13.97
N ARG A 230 9.06 -0.36 13.51
CA ARG A 230 9.89 0.34 12.51
C ARG A 230 9.31 0.08 11.13
N TRP A 231 9.11 1.15 10.39
CA TRP A 231 8.65 1.11 9.00
C TRP A 231 9.19 2.31 8.22
N VAL A 232 9.16 2.26 6.91
CA VAL A 232 9.54 3.38 6.05
C VAL A 232 8.88 3.29 4.67
N GLU A 233 8.41 4.41 4.15
CA GLU A 233 8.09 4.61 2.73
C GLU A 233 9.36 5.06 2.01
N ILE A 234 9.71 4.37 0.92
CA ILE A 234 10.95 4.63 0.17
C ILE A 234 10.67 5.65 -0.93
N ASP A 235 10.92 6.90 -0.69
CA ASP A 235 10.70 7.97 -1.67
C ASP A 235 11.97 8.44 -2.36
N ASN A 236 13.10 8.32 -1.69
CA ASN A 236 14.41 8.78 -2.13
C ASN A 236 15.54 7.86 -1.62
N HIS A 237 16.79 8.20 -1.91
CA HIS A 237 17.94 7.38 -1.52
C HIS A 237 18.18 7.31 -0.02
N ASP A 238 17.82 8.36 0.74
CA ASP A 238 17.97 8.35 2.20
C ASP A 238 16.94 7.40 2.84
N ASP A 239 15.72 7.36 2.30
CA ASP A 239 14.71 6.40 2.73
C ASP A 239 15.08 4.98 2.33
N LEU A 240 15.68 4.78 1.15
CA LEU A 240 16.21 3.48 0.74
C LEU A 240 17.31 2.98 1.69
N ALA A 241 18.18 3.87 2.17
CA ALA A 241 19.19 3.51 3.16
C ALA A 241 18.54 3.05 4.48
N LYS A 242 17.53 3.79 4.98
CA LYS A 242 16.74 3.39 6.16
C LYS A 242 16.01 2.07 5.93
N ALA A 243 15.41 1.87 4.75
CA ALA A 243 14.73 0.61 4.40
C ALA A 243 15.66 -0.59 4.47
N ARG A 244 16.90 -0.45 4.01
CA ARG A 244 17.94 -1.49 4.09
C ARG A 244 18.29 -1.86 5.53
N GLU A 245 18.37 -0.88 6.43
CA GLU A 245 18.61 -1.12 7.85
C GLU A 245 17.42 -1.83 8.52
N ILE A 246 16.19 -1.45 8.18
CA ILE A 246 14.96 -2.02 8.73
C ILE A 246 14.75 -3.44 8.19
N ALA A 247 14.88 -3.66 6.89
CA ALA A 247 14.64 -4.95 6.24
C ALA A 247 15.58 -6.07 6.73
N CYS A 248 16.77 -5.74 7.22
CA CYS A 248 17.69 -6.70 7.83
C CYS A 248 17.22 -7.23 9.21
N GLN A 249 16.15 -6.68 9.77
CA GLN A 249 15.63 -7.05 11.09
C GLN A 249 14.39 -7.96 11.02
N TYR A 250 13.87 -8.19 9.82
CA TYR A 250 12.66 -8.99 9.55
C TYR A 250 12.95 -10.38 9.02
#